data_f7232a31885cb6c7f58da5a14fb72b8c
#
_entry.id   f7232a31885cb6c7f58da5a14fb72b8c
#
_cell.length_a   1.000
_cell.length_b   1.000
_cell.length_c   1.000
_cell.angle_alpha   90.00
_cell.angle_beta   90.00
_cell.angle_gamma   90.00
#
_symmetry.space_group_name_H-M   'P 1'
#
loop_
_entity.id
_entity.type
_entity.pdbx_description
1 polymer ?
#
loop_
_entity_poly.entity_id
_entity_poly.type
_entity_poly.pdbx_seq_one_letter_code
_entity_poly.pdbx_strand_id
1 'polypeptide(L)'
;KVQIADGLTASSASKYLGNMRWDENGKGQYVDGSIPWNPTIEEGDYETFVMKGARSAVTTSFHSWRDNMQDTYTGADLADEDGIFAKALGGKTSSDVSGLKDSNSYWGAQIGYDKALANGWHTGVAFDYRDGDSDYLLGGKGDNKLYSFGVYGVKKMEDGSYFRVAAKAGRVENEYDVYTELRNKLHADYKANAYGLTAEYGKTFGSEMSYITPKVQLTWSRVGSKDYTGSANNGATMNIYQDSYDSLVGRLGFEAGMKKANGSLHAGLYLAHEFSGDIDTRYFAKDGGWKSTSFDGDDTWAELVLGGEYRLGRNSQLYADFARDLGGDFQRKWKLNAGIRLRF
;
A
#
# COMPACT_ATOMS: atom_id res chain seq x y z
N LYS A 1 -20.01 13.63 44.54
CA LYS A 1 -18.67 13.30 45.06
C LYS A 1 -18.30 11.91 44.59
N VAL A 2 -17.15 11.75 43.90
CA VAL A 2 -16.59 10.48 43.49
C VAL A 2 -15.46 10.17 44.47
N GLN A 3 -15.45 8.97 45.00
CA GLN A 3 -14.37 8.50 45.86
C GLN A 3 -13.39 7.67 45.04
N ILE A 4 -12.10 7.93 45.21
CA ILE A 4 -11.05 7.11 44.54
C ILE A 4 -11.08 5.75 45.21
N ALA A 5 -11.07 4.69 44.38
CA ALA A 5 -10.91 3.32 44.89
C ALA A 5 -9.51 3.14 45.53
N ASP A 6 -9.45 2.29 46.55
CA ASP A 6 -8.19 2.01 47.24
C ASP A 6 -7.10 1.56 46.26
N GLY A 7 -5.93 2.17 46.33
CA GLY A 7 -4.77 1.89 45.47
C GLY A 7 -4.63 2.82 44.26
N LEU A 8 -5.57 3.71 43.98
CA LEU A 8 -5.40 4.72 42.95
C LEU A 8 -4.84 6.03 43.53
N THR A 9 -3.90 6.63 42.82
CA THR A 9 -3.39 7.96 43.15
C THR A 9 -4.19 9.06 42.46
N ALA A 10 -4.18 10.26 43.00
CA ALA A 10 -4.82 11.41 42.38
C ALA A 10 -4.32 11.66 40.94
N SER A 11 -3.04 11.44 40.68
CA SER A 11 -2.45 11.59 39.33
C SER A 11 -2.94 10.56 38.33
N SER A 12 -3.09 9.30 38.76
CA SER A 12 -3.61 8.25 37.88
C SER A 12 -5.09 8.40 37.59
N ALA A 13 -5.85 8.93 38.53
CA ALA A 13 -7.27 9.18 38.33
C ALA A 13 -7.54 10.44 37.48
N SER A 14 -6.75 11.49 37.62
CA SER A 14 -6.91 12.72 36.83
C SER A 14 -6.67 12.50 35.32
N LYS A 15 -5.86 11.53 34.99
CA LYS A 15 -5.63 11.11 33.61
C LYS A 15 -6.91 10.72 32.86
N TYR A 16 -7.87 10.15 33.54
CA TYR A 16 -9.11 9.62 32.95
C TYR A 16 -10.37 10.40 33.26
N LEU A 17 -10.36 11.18 34.35
CA LEU A 17 -11.56 11.83 34.88
C LEU A 17 -11.63 13.35 34.60
N GLY A 18 -10.71 13.87 33.84
CA GLY A 18 -10.76 15.25 33.36
C GLY A 18 -10.83 16.26 34.54
N ASN A 19 -11.80 17.11 34.54
CA ASN A 19 -11.95 18.26 35.43
C ASN A 19 -12.21 17.94 36.92
N MET A 20 -11.50 16.95 37.49
CA MET A 20 -11.64 16.65 38.92
C MET A 20 -10.48 17.23 39.71
N ARG A 21 -10.80 17.90 40.81
CA ARG A 21 -9.85 18.24 41.88
C ARG A 21 -9.97 17.24 43.02
N TRP A 22 -8.82 16.88 43.56
CA TRP A 22 -8.71 15.97 44.69
C TRP A 22 -8.35 16.75 45.92
N ASP A 23 -9.11 16.55 46.99
CA ASP A 23 -8.78 17.14 48.30
C ASP A 23 -7.67 16.32 49.00
N GLU A 24 -7.18 16.84 50.12
CA GLU A 24 -6.13 16.20 50.91
C GLU A 24 -6.53 14.84 51.49
N ASN A 25 -7.79 14.48 51.44
CA ASN A 25 -8.33 13.20 51.90
C ASN A 25 -8.57 12.22 50.72
N GLY A 26 -8.12 12.53 49.52
CA GLY A 26 -8.30 11.72 48.34
C GLY A 26 -9.73 11.69 47.78
N LYS A 27 -10.57 12.67 48.13
CA LYS A 27 -11.92 12.80 47.57
C LYS A 27 -11.93 13.73 46.39
N GLY A 28 -12.39 13.21 45.23
CA GLY A 28 -12.55 14.00 44.02
C GLY A 28 -13.78 14.92 44.08
N GLN A 29 -13.60 16.16 43.65
CA GLN A 29 -14.69 17.08 43.35
C GLN A 29 -14.66 17.43 41.88
N TYR A 30 -15.81 17.31 41.22
CA TYR A 30 -15.96 17.83 39.87
C TYR A 30 -15.84 19.35 39.90
N VAL A 31 -14.89 19.89 39.19
CA VAL A 31 -14.68 21.34 39.12
C VAL A 31 -15.47 21.83 37.93
N ASP A 32 -16.51 22.58 38.23
CA ASP A 32 -17.33 23.24 37.24
C ASP A 32 -16.46 24.16 36.36
N GLY A 33 -16.53 23.98 35.06
CA GLY A 33 -16.01 24.69 33.90
C GLY A 33 -15.09 25.91 33.98
N SER A 34 -14.67 26.31 35.18
CA SER A 34 -13.81 27.48 35.41
C SER A 34 -12.30 27.21 35.17
N ILE A 35 -11.90 25.95 35.09
CA ILE A 35 -10.52 25.57 34.65
C ILE A 35 -10.62 25.12 33.21
N PRO A 36 -9.98 25.81 32.27
CA PRO A 36 -10.01 25.39 30.90
C PRO A 36 -9.43 23.97 30.81
N TRP A 37 -10.20 23.06 30.23
CA TRP A 37 -9.75 21.74 29.84
C TRP A 37 -8.54 21.91 28.92
N ASN A 38 -7.41 21.36 29.33
CA ASN A 38 -6.21 21.33 28.50
C ASN A 38 -5.91 19.87 28.14
N PRO A 39 -6.44 19.37 27.02
CA PRO A 39 -6.22 18.00 26.59
C PRO A 39 -4.74 17.77 26.26
N THR A 40 -4.19 16.68 26.74
CA THR A 40 -2.80 16.28 26.50
C THR A 40 -2.75 14.93 25.81
N ILE A 41 -1.68 14.70 25.04
CA ILE A 41 -1.29 13.38 24.59
C ILE A 41 -0.18 12.90 25.52
N GLU A 42 -0.46 11.89 26.31
CA GLU A 42 0.49 11.36 27.27
C GLU A 42 1.48 10.37 26.62
N GLU A 43 2.56 10.01 27.32
CA GLU A 43 3.62 9.15 26.78
C GLU A 43 3.11 7.80 26.27
N GLY A 44 2.20 7.14 26.99
CA GLY A 44 1.57 5.89 26.55
C GLY A 44 0.69 6.03 25.32
N ASP A 45 0.06 7.18 25.11
CA ASP A 45 -0.73 7.48 23.92
C ASP A 45 0.18 7.76 22.72
N TYR A 46 1.34 8.40 22.93
CA TYR A 46 2.37 8.53 21.89
C TYR A 46 2.81 7.19 21.37
N GLU A 47 3.21 6.28 22.26
CA GLU A 47 3.68 4.97 21.87
C GLU A 47 2.61 4.21 21.08
N THR A 48 1.35 4.25 21.53
CA THR A 48 0.26 3.59 20.83
C THR A 48 -0.09 4.25 19.50
N PHE A 49 -0.23 5.57 19.48
CA PHE A 49 -0.58 6.30 18.25
C PHE A 49 0.55 6.24 17.22
N VAL A 50 1.79 6.48 17.67
CA VAL A 50 2.99 6.50 16.82
C VAL A 50 3.35 5.11 16.32
N MET A 51 3.44 4.15 17.22
CA MET A 51 3.95 2.81 16.87
C MET A 51 2.89 1.93 16.22
N LYS A 52 1.65 2.01 16.69
CA LYS A 52 0.59 1.06 16.31
C LYS A 52 -0.40 1.64 15.30
N GLY A 53 -0.52 2.94 15.21
CA GLY A 53 -1.50 3.60 14.36
C GLY A 53 -0.92 4.32 13.16
N ALA A 54 -0.22 5.43 13.38
CA ALA A 54 0.32 6.23 12.28
C ALA A 54 1.30 5.43 11.41
N ARG A 55 2.13 4.58 12.03
CA ARG A 55 3.05 3.70 11.32
C ARG A 55 2.32 2.68 10.46
N SER A 56 1.29 2.03 10.97
CA SER A 56 0.47 1.09 10.20
C SER A 56 -0.21 1.76 9.00
N ALA A 57 -0.72 2.98 9.18
CA ALA A 57 -1.32 3.75 8.09
C ALA A 57 -0.29 4.09 7.00
N VAL A 58 0.91 4.49 7.40
CA VAL A 58 2.00 4.80 6.47
C VAL A 58 2.43 3.55 5.71
N THR A 59 2.65 2.43 6.39
CA THR A 59 3.04 1.16 5.75
C THR A 59 1.96 0.65 4.78
N THR A 60 0.69 0.81 5.10
CA THR A 60 -0.41 0.46 4.20
C THR A 60 -0.37 1.29 2.91
N SER A 61 -0.16 2.60 3.00
CA SER A 61 -0.04 3.47 1.82
C SER A 61 1.16 3.11 0.96
N PHE A 62 2.30 2.85 1.59
CA PHE A 62 3.52 2.39 0.92
C PHE A 62 3.28 1.10 0.15
N HIS A 63 2.68 0.10 0.79
CA HIS A 63 2.32 -1.17 0.16
C HIS A 63 1.37 -1.03 -1.01
N SER A 64 0.33 -0.23 -0.82
CA SER A 64 -0.67 0.00 -1.87
C SER A 64 -0.02 0.60 -3.11
N TRP A 65 0.90 1.58 -2.92
CA TRP A 65 1.63 2.18 -4.03
C TRP A 65 2.65 1.21 -4.65
N ARG A 66 3.46 0.52 -3.84
CA ARG A 66 4.42 -0.49 -4.32
C ARG A 66 3.75 -1.60 -5.13
N ASP A 67 2.63 -2.14 -4.63
CA ASP A 67 1.87 -3.16 -5.36
C ASP A 67 1.24 -2.60 -6.65
N ASN A 68 0.80 -1.33 -6.65
CA ASN A 68 0.32 -0.66 -7.87
C ASN A 68 1.42 -0.49 -8.91
N MET A 69 2.66 -0.22 -8.50
CA MET A 69 3.79 -0.12 -9.42
C MET A 69 4.16 -1.45 -10.07
N GLN A 70 3.92 -2.57 -9.39
CA GLN A 70 4.14 -3.91 -9.93
C GLN A 70 3.04 -4.37 -10.89
N ASP A 71 1.88 -3.70 -10.91
CA ASP A 71 0.84 -3.95 -11.89
C ASP A 71 1.31 -3.54 -13.29
N THR A 72 1.50 -4.54 -14.12
CA THR A 72 1.75 -4.30 -15.53
C THR A 72 0.45 -3.92 -16.23
N TYR A 73 0.51 -2.95 -17.12
CA TYR A 73 -0.64 -2.48 -17.89
C TYR A 73 -1.11 -3.44 -18.99
N THR A 74 -0.44 -4.55 -19.12
CA THR A 74 -0.65 -5.45 -20.22
C THR A 74 -1.37 -6.71 -19.76
N GLY A 75 -2.43 -7.10 -20.44
CA GLY A 75 -2.76 -8.49 -20.63
C GLY A 75 -1.58 -9.15 -21.37
N ALA A 76 -1.34 -10.42 -21.12
CA ALA A 76 -0.08 -11.10 -21.35
C ALA A 76 0.54 -10.96 -22.75
N ASP A 77 -0.22 -10.78 -23.80
CA ASP A 77 0.34 -10.53 -25.14
C ASP A 77 -0.12 -9.18 -25.67
N LEU A 78 0.76 -8.19 -25.63
CA LEU A 78 0.66 -7.04 -26.47
C LEU A 78 0.66 -7.52 -27.93
N ALA A 79 -0.51 -7.54 -28.51
CA ALA A 79 -0.60 -7.74 -29.96
C ALA A 79 0.00 -6.54 -30.66
N ASP A 80 0.45 -6.76 -31.89
CA ASP A 80 0.95 -5.68 -32.75
C ASP A 80 -0.16 -4.74 -33.25
N GLU A 81 -1.28 -4.63 -32.52
CA GLU A 81 -2.48 -3.90 -32.87
C GLU A 81 -2.87 -2.93 -31.76
N ASP A 82 -3.41 -1.81 -32.14
CA ASP A 82 -3.97 -0.80 -31.23
C ASP A 82 -5.11 -1.41 -30.40
N GLY A 83 -5.28 -0.94 -29.17
CA GLY A 83 -6.34 -1.48 -28.34
C GLY A 83 -6.70 -0.64 -27.12
N ILE A 84 -7.84 -0.97 -26.55
CA ILE A 84 -8.28 -0.51 -25.23
C ILE A 84 -8.39 -1.71 -24.32
N PHE A 85 -8.14 -1.48 -23.04
CA PHE A 85 -8.35 -2.51 -22.05
C PHE A 85 -9.05 -1.95 -20.80
N ALA A 86 -9.77 -2.82 -20.12
CA ALA A 86 -10.33 -2.57 -18.81
C ALA A 86 -10.07 -3.79 -17.93
N LYS A 87 -9.71 -3.55 -16.68
CA LYS A 87 -9.36 -4.57 -15.70
C LYS A 87 -10.00 -4.23 -14.36
N ALA A 88 -10.63 -5.20 -13.72
CA ALA A 88 -10.97 -5.18 -12.32
C ALA A 88 -9.89 -5.94 -11.54
N LEU A 89 -9.63 -5.50 -10.33
CA LEU A 89 -8.66 -6.15 -9.45
C LEU A 89 -9.17 -6.16 -8.01
N GLY A 90 -8.72 -7.14 -7.26
CA GLY A 90 -8.97 -7.23 -5.83
C GLY A 90 -7.86 -8.01 -5.16
N GLY A 91 -7.63 -7.72 -3.90
CA GLY A 91 -6.55 -8.36 -3.18
C GLY A 91 -6.59 -8.14 -1.68
N LYS A 92 -5.66 -8.81 -1.02
CA LYS A 92 -5.37 -8.63 0.40
C LYS A 92 -3.88 -8.58 0.62
N THR A 93 -3.43 -7.53 1.29
CA THR A 93 -2.05 -7.40 1.78
C THR A 93 -2.01 -7.53 3.29
N SER A 94 -0.86 -7.88 3.83
CA SER A 94 -0.61 -7.82 5.27
C SER A 94 0.82 -7.42 5.53
N SER A 95 1.07 -6.78 6.66
CA SER A 95 2.42 -6.56 7.17
C SER A 95 2.56 -7.13 8.57
N ASP A 96 3.78 -7.52 8.92
CA ASP A 96 4.17 -7.94 10.27
C ASP A 96 5.54 -7.30 10.61
N VAL A 97 5.52 -5.98 10.69
CA VAL A 97 6.72 -5.18 10.90
C VAL A 97 6.89 -4.90 12.39
N SER A 98 7.97 -5.43 12.96
CA SER A 98 8.28 -5.26 14.40
C SER A 98 7.10 -5.67 15.30
N GLY A 99 6.36 -6.73 14.93
CA GLY A 99 5.21 -7.23 15.68
C GLY A 99 3.92 -6.42 15.50
N LEU A 100 3.92 -5.41 14.63
CA LEU A 100 2.71 -4.67 14.25
C LEU A 100 2.05 -5.37 13.06
N LYS A 101 0.96 -6.07 13.35
CA LYS A 101 0.21 -6.81 12.33
C LYS A 101 -0.91 -5.96 11.76
N ASP A 102 -0.81 -5.73 10.46
CA ASP A 102 -1.80 -5.00 9.70
C ASP A 102 -2.33 -5.85 8.57
N SER A 103 -3.53 -5.58 8.13
CA SER A 103 -4.03 -6.12 6.88
C SER A 103 -4.86 -5.08 6.13
N ASN A 104 -4.79 -5.14 4.81
CA ASN A 104 -5.57 -4.28 3.93
C ASN A 104 -6.24 -5.15 2.86
N SER A 105 -7.56 -5.05 2.76
CA SER A 105 -8.33 -5.66 1.68
C SER A 105 -8.78 -4.57 0.73
N TYR A 106 -8.55 -4.74 -0.57
CA TYR A 106 -8.83 -3.72 -1.55
C TYR A 106 -9.47 -4.27 -2.81
N TRP A 107 -10.17 -3.41 -3.50
CA TRP A 107 -10.62 -3.60 -4.87
C TRP A 107 -10.18 -2.42 -5.72
N GLY A 108 -10.21 -2.57 -7.03
CA GLY A 108 -9.83 -1.48 -7.93
C GLY A 108 -10.19 -1.77 -9.38
N ALA A 109 -9.92 -0.78 -10.20
CA ALA A 109 -10.09 -0.85 -11.63
C ALA A 109 -8.94 -0.15 -12.36
N GLN A 110 -8.65 -0.62 -13.55
CA GLN A 110 -7.68 -0.03 -14.45
C GLN A 110 -8.27 0.03 -15.85
N ILE A 111 -8.11 1.15 -16.52
CA ILE A 111 -8.47 1.33 -17.91
C ILE A 111 -7.31 1.93 -18.68
N GLY A 112 -7.13 1.54 -19.92
CA GLY A 112 -6.05 2.08 -20.74
C GLY A 112 -6.26 1.94 -22.22
N TYR A 113 -5.43 2.64 -22.94
CA TYR A 113 -5.32 2.64 -24.40
C TYR A 113 -3.85 2.48 -24.78
N ASP A 114 -3.60 1.67 -25.79
CA ASP A 114 -2.25 1.49 -26.31
C ASP A 114 -2.24 1.42 -27.83
N LYS A 115 -1.08 1.70 -28.39
CA LYS A 115 -0.84 1.83 -29.83
C LYS A 115 0.48 1.19 -30.25
N ALA A 116 0.43 0.43 -31.32
CA ALA A 116 1.61 -0.07 -32.01
C ALA A 116 2.23 1.05 -32.89
N LEU A 117 3.51 1.31 -32.69
CA LEU A 117 4.26 2.33 -33.44
C LEU A 117 5.10 1.66 -34.55
N ALA A 118 5.30 2.37 -35.65
CA ALA A 118 6.06 1.89 -36.81
C ALA A 118 7.53 1.52 -36.50
N ASN A 119 8.09 2.02 -35.40
CA ASN A 119 9.47 1.72 -34.95
C ASN A 119 9.57 0.46 -34.06
N GLY A 120 8.48 -0.32 -33.95
CA GLY A 120 8.41 -1.55 -33.18
C GLY A 120 8.16 -1.38 -31.68
N TRP A 121 7.91 -0.15 -31.23
CA TRP A 121 7.42 0.08 -29.89
C TRP A 121 5.89 -0.06 -29.84
N HIS A 122 5.41 -0.64 -28.78
CA HIS A 122 4.01 -0.61 -28.39
C HIS A 122 3.88 0.29 -27.14
N THR A 123 3.16 1.38 -27.24
CA THR A 123 3.10 2.37 -26.15
C THR A 123 1.65 2.63 -25.73
N GLY A 124 1.46 2.98 -24.48
CA GLY A 124 0.13 3.21 -23.97
C GLY A 124 0.07 4.11 -22.75
N VAL A 125 -1.16 4.42 -22.39
CA VAL A 125 -1.53 5.18 -21.20
C VAL A 125 -2.58 4.41 -20.43
N ALA A 126 -2.58 4.57 -19.12
CA ALA A 126 -3.59 3.94 -18.26
C ALA A 126 -3.91 4.80 -17.04
N PHE A 127 -5.11 4.60 -16.52
CA PHE A 127 -5.59 5.17 -15.28
C PHE A 127 -5.95 4.03 -14.33
N ASP A 128 -5.50 4.13 -13.07
CA ASP A 128 -5.78 3.18 -12.00
C ASP A 128 -6.57 3.84 -10.88
N TYR A 129 -7.50 3.10 -10.31
CA TYR A 129 -8.18 3.41 -9.07
C TYR A 129 -8.15 2.21 -8.14
N ARG A 130 -7.90 2.46 -6.84
CA ARG A 130 -8.06 1.45 -5.78
C ARG A 130 -8.75 2.05 -4.58
N ASP A 131 -9.50 1.23 -3.89
CA ASP A 131 -10.19 1.52 -2.63
C ASP A 131 -9.98 0.34 -1.69
N GLY A 132 -9.54 0.60 -0.47
CA GLY A 132 -9.15 -0.44 0.47
C GLY A 132 -9.50 -0.12 1.91
N ASP A 133 -9.84 -1.18 2.63
CA ASP A 133 -10.14 -1.17 4.06
C ASP A 133 -9.00 -1.86 4.81
N SER A 134 -8.47 -1.18 5.82
CA SER A 134 -7.38 -1.68 6.66
C SER A 134 -7.84 -2.01 8.05
N ASP A 135 -7.28 -3.10 8.57
CA ASP A 135 -7.39 -3.53 9.95
C ASP A 135 -6.04 -3.34 10.64
N TYR A 136 -6.03 -2.61 11.76
CA TYR A 136 -4.87 -2.36 12.59
C TYR A 136 -4.99 -3.00 13.97
N LEU A 137 -3.88 -3.05 14.70
CA LEU A 137 -3.85 -3.53 16.07
C LEU A 137 -4.90 -2.86 16.95
N LEU A 138 -5.37 -3.58 17.99
CA LEU A 138 -6.37 -3.13 18.96
C LEU A 138 -7.73 -2.75 18.32
N GLY A 139 -8.01 -3.24 17.12
CA GLY A 139 -9.28 -2.95 16.42
C GLY A 139 -9.29 -1.61 15.70
N GLY A 140 -8.14 -1.02 15.45
CA GLY A 140 -8.01 0.15 14.59
C GLY A 140 -8.46 -0.16 13.16
N LYS A 141 -8.92 0.87 12.46
CA LYS A 141 -9.44 0.78 11.10
C LYS A 141 -8.85 1.90 10.25
N GLY A 142 -8.73 1.68 8.95
CA GLY A 142 -8.33 2.69 7.99
C GLY A 142 -8.99 2.49 6.65
N ASP A 143 -9.33 3.60 6.02
CA ASP A 143 -9.79 3.68 4.63
C ASP A 143 -8.65 4.25 3.79
N ASN A 144 -8.29 3.58 2.71
CA ASN A 144 -7.23 4.04 1.84
C ASN A 144 -7.67 4.03 0.39
N LYS A 145 -7.28 5.08 -0.35
CA LYS A 145 -7.57 5.24 -1.77
C LYS A 145 -6.30 5.55 -2.52
N LEU A 146 -6.25 5.08 -3.76
CA LEU A 146 -5.15 5.33 -4.67
C LEU A 146 -5.71 5.68 -6.04
N TYR A 147 -5.18 6.75 -6.61
CA TYR A 147 -5.43 7.17 -7.99
C TYR A 147 -4.08 7.26 -8.68
N SER A 148 -3.95 6.70 -9.86
CA SER A 148 -2.74 6.90 -10.65
C SER A 148 -3.03 7.01 -12.14
N PHE A 149 -2.17 7.76 -12.80
CA PHE A 149 -2.05 7.82 -14.25
C PHE A 149 -0.66 7.35 -14.63
N GLY A 150 -0.57 6.54 -15.67
CA GLY A 150 0.71 6.02 -16.12
C GLY A 150 0.83 5.97 -17.63
N VAL A 151 2.07 5.96 -18.05
CA VAL A 151 2.49 5.74 -19.44
C VAL A 151 3.40 4.53 -19.49
N TYR A 152 3.35 3.77 -20.54
CA TYR A 152 4.19 2.60 -20.70
C TYR A 152 4.60 2.36 -22.14
N GLY A 153 5.65 1.58 -22.32
CA GLY A 153 6.12 1.14 -23.61
C GLY A 153 6.75 -0.24 -23.52
N VAL A 154 6.56 -1.03 -24.56
CA VAL A 154 7.18 -2.33 -24.74
C VAL A 154 7.79 -2.41 -26.12
N LYS A 155 9.00 -2.92 -26.22
CA LYS A 155 9.65 -3.22 -27.48
C LYS A 155 10.00 -4.70 -27.52
N LYS A 156 9.43 -5.42 -28.48
CA LYS A 156 9.78 -6.81 -28.77
C LYS A 156 10.88 -6.83 -29.81
N MET A 157 11.84 -7.74 -29.68
CA MET A 157 12.95 -7.94 -30.60
C MET A 157 12.80 -9.29 -31.31
N GLU A 158 13.39 -9.40 -32.48
CA GLU A 158 13.28 -10.60 -33.31
C GLU A 158 13.86 -11.87 -32.67
N ASP A 159 14.81 -11.71 -31.76
CA ASP A 159 15.45 -12.81 -31.02
C ASP A 159 14.63 -13.36 -29.85
N GLY A 160 13.38 -12.92 -29.70
CA GLY A 160 12.46 -13.29 -28.60
C GLY A 160 12.67 -12.51 -27.30
N SER A 161 13.61 -11.56 -27.26
CA SER A 161 13.77 -10.67 -26.13
C SER A 161 12.78 -9.50 -26.19
N TYR A 162 12.51 -8.88 -25.04
CA TYR A 162 11.72 -7.67 -24.96
C TYR A 162 12.24 -6.76 -23.85
N PHE A 163 11.95 -5.49 -24.00
CA PHE A 163 12.18 -4.47 -23.01
C PHE A 163 10.88 -3.73 -22.73
N ARG A 164 10.55 -3.55 -21.45
CA ARG A 164 9.36 -2.84 -20.99
C ARG A 164 9.76 -1.73 -20.05
N VAL A 165 9.11 -0.57 -20.18
CA VAL A 165 9.23 0.56 -19.28
C VAL A 165 7.85 1.08 -18.92
N ALA A 166 7.69 1.58 -17.71
CA ALA A 166 6.48 2.26 -17.28
C ALA A 166 6.83 3.39 -16.31
N ALA A 167 6.05 4.47 -16.37
CA ALA A 167 6.11 5.54 -15.41
C ALA A 167 4.70 5.82 -14.91
N LYS A 168 4.53 5.99 -13.60
CA LYS A 168 3.26 6.31 -12.95
C LYS A 168 3.42 7.53 -12.05
N ALA A 169 2.39 8.36 -12.04
CA ALA A 169 2.20 9.43 -11.06
C ALA A 169 0.80 9.31 -10.47
N GLY A 170 0.68 9.53 -9.19
CA GLY A 170 -0.59 9.33 -8.52
C GLY A 170 -0.69 10.01 -7.17
N ARG A 171 -1.74 9.65 -6.45
CA ARG A 171 -2.05 10.15 -5.12
C ARG A 171 -2.54 8.99 -4.26
N VAL A 172 -2.00 8.90 -3.07
CA VAL A 172 -2.50 8.03 -2.00
C VAL A 172 -3.24 8.89 -0.98
N GLU A 173 -4.38 8.41 -0.53
CA GLU A 173 -5.20 9.00 0.51
C GLU A 173 -5.41 7.97 1.59
N ASN A 174 -5.29 8.37 2.85
CA ASN A 174 -5.49 7.48 3.98
C ASN A 174 -6.22 8.23 5.10
N GLU A 175 -7.28 7.63 5.63
CA GLU A 175 -8.01 8.09 6.80
C GLU A 175 -8.04 6.94 7.78
N TYR A 176 -7.70 7.17 9.05
CA TYR A 176 -7.60 6.08 10.00
C TYR A 176 -8.00 6.46 11.42
N ASP A 177 -8.57 5.48 12.11
CA ASP A 177 -8.85 5.48 13.53
C ASP A 177 -8.02 4.39 14.20
N VAL A 178 -7.30 4.75 15.25
CA VAL A 178 -6.56 3.80 16.08
C VAL A 178 -6.94 3.97 17.53
N TYR A 179 -6.74 2.92 18.32
CA TYR A 179 -7.14 2.89 19.71
C TYR A 179 -5.95 2.60 20.60
N THR A 180 -5.88 3.29 21.73
CA THR A 180 -4.98 2.93 22.82
C THR A 180 -5.47 1.66 23.53
N GLU A 181 -4.66 1.08 24.38
CA GLU A 181 -5.08 -0.06 25.23
C GLU A 181 -6.27 0.29 26.13
N LEU A 182 -6.38 1.55 26.51
CA LEU A 182 -7.50 2.08 27.29
C LEU A 182 -8.70 2.51 26.43
N ARG A 183 -8.69 2.17 25.14
CA ARG A 183 -9.75 2.49 24.18
C ARG A 183 -9.94 3.98 23.90
N ASN A 184 -8.94 4.81 24.14
CA ASN A 184 -8.93 6.16 23.62
C ASN A 184 -8.79 6.13 22.11
N LYS A 185 -9.68 6.81 21.41
CA LYS A 185 -9.66 6.89 19.95
C LYS A 185 -8.72 8.02 19.51
N LEU A 186 -7.91 7.72 18.53
CA LEU A 186 -7.05 8.67 17.82
C LEU A 186 -7.39 8.63 16.35
N HIS A 187 -7.66 9.76 15.75
CA HIS A 187 -8.06 9.90 14.34
C HIS A 187 -7.07 10.76 13.58
N ALA A 188 -6.74 10.37 12.36
CA ALA A 188 -5.97 11.19 11.44
C ALA A 188 -6.29 10.85 9.99
N ASP A 189 -6.06 11.82 9.10
CA ASP A 189 -6.12 11.65 7.66
C ASP A 189 -4.96 12.38 6.97
N TYR A 190 -4.54 11.87 5.82
CA TYR A 190 -3.56 12.53 4.98
C TYR A 190 -3.69 12.13 3.51
N LYS A 191 -3.10 12.96 2.66
CA LYS A 191 -3.01 12.72 1.22
C LYS A 191 -1.60 13.06 0.76
N ALA A 192 -0.95 12.15 0.04
CA ALA A 192 0.39 12.33 -0.48
C ALA A 192 0.47 12.01 -1.97
N ASN A 193 1.32 12.72 -2.69
CA ASN A 193 1.61 12.41 -4.08
C ASN A 193 2.58 11.24 -4.16
N ALA A 194 2.43 10.42 -5.19
CA ALA A 194 3.24 9.24 -5.39
C ALA A 194 3.71 9.14 -6.85
N TYR A 195 4.92 8.61 -7.05
CA TYR A 195 5.58 8.50 -8.34
C TYR A 195 6.29 7.15 -8.44
N GLY A 196 6.53 6.70 -9.66
CA GLY A 196 7.33 5.51 -9.85
C GLY A 196 7.73 5.25 -11.28
N LEU A 197 8.79 4.46 -11.42
CA LEU A 197 9.37 4.00 -12.68
C LEU A 197 9.63 2.51 -12.60
N THR A 198 9.29 1.78 -13.65
CA THR A 198 9.60 0.35 -13.78
C THR A 198 10.32 0.10 -15.09
N ALA A 199 11.35 -0.73 -15.04
CA ALA A 199 12.02 -1.28 -16.22
C ALA A 199 12.10 -2.80 -16.09
N GLU A 200 11.77 -3.52 -17.15
CA GLU A 200 11.81 -4.98 -17.21
C GLU A 200 12.46 -5.42 -18.52
N TYR A 201 13.30 -6.43 -18.41
CA TYR A 201 13.85 -7.15 -19.55
C TYR A 201 13.55 -8.64 -19.42
N GLY A 202 13.14 -9.27 -20.50
CA GLY A 202 12.93 -10.70 -20.57
C GLY A 202 13.30 -11.27 -21.93
N LYS A 203 13.50 -12.58 -21.98
CA LYS A 203 13.74 -13.29 -23.22
C LYS A 203 12.97 -14.59 -23.26
N THR A 204 12.15 -14.75 -24.27
CA THR A 204 11.30 -15.93 -24.42
C THR A 204 12.03 -17.01 -25.22
N PHE A 205 12.07 -18.22 -24.68
CA PHE A 205 12.56 -19.42 -25.28
C PHE A 205 11.44 -20.44 -25.40
N GLY A 206 11.44 -21.22 -26.46
CA GLY A 206 10.47 -22.30 -26.60
C GLY A 206 9.88 -22.43 -28.02
N SER A 207 8.73 -23.04 -28.08
CA SER A 207 7.97 -23.30 -29.31
C SER A 207 6.68 -22.48 -29.36
N GLU A 208 5.91 -22.64 -30.45
CA GLU A 208 4.59 -22.04 -30.57
C GLU A 208 3.58 -22.55 -29.50
N MET A 209 3.81 -23.74 -28.93
CA MET A 209 2.91 -24.35 -27.95
C MET A 209 3.35 -24.19 -26.52
N SER A 210 4.64 -24.06 -26.25
CA SER A 210 5.19 -23.92 -24.90
C SER A 210 6.39 -23.02 -24.84
N TYR A 211 6.53 -22.24 -23.80
CA TYR A 211 7.62 -21.30 -23.65
C TYR A 211 8.07 -21.15 -22.20
N ILE A 212 9.27 -20.64 -22.03
CA ILE A 212 9.80 -20.14 -20.78
C ILE A 212 10.45 -18.77 -21.02
N THR A 213 10.17 -17.83 -20.13
CA THR A 213 10.66 -16.45 -20.22
C THR A 213 11.33 -16.06 -18.91
N PRO A 214 12.66 -16.20 -18.78
CA PRO A 214 13.39 -15.53 -17.70
C PRO A 214 13.24 -14.02 -17.83
N LYS A 215 13.08 -13.34 -16.67
CA LYS A 215 12.83 -11.90 -16.56
C LYS A 215 13.61 -11.29 -15.41
N VAL A 216 14.05 -10.07 -15.62
CA VAL A 216 14.56 -9.19 -14.57
C VAL A 216 13.80 -7.89 -14.61
N GLN A 217 13.43 -7.37 -13.44
CA GLN A 217 12.69 -6.12 -13.31
C GLN A 217 13.31 -5.27 -12.20
N LEU A 218 13.33 -3.97 -12.40
CA LEU A 218 13.67 -2.98 -11.40
C LEU A 218 12.55 -1.96 -11.32
N THR A 219 12.05 -1.73 -10.12
CA THR A 219 10.98 -0.78 -9.86
C THR A 219 11.42 0.20 -8.78
N TRP A 220 11.52 1.47 -9.13
CA TRP A 220 11.65 2.56 -8.19
C TRP A 220 10.29 3.19 -7.96
N SER A 221 9.98 3.50 -6.70
CA SER A 221 8.77 4.23 -6.36
C SER A 221 8.99 5.15 -5.17
N ARG A 222 8.22 6.24 -5.12
CA ARG A 222 8.30 7.25 -4.07
C ARG A 222 6.90 7.70 -3.67
N VAL A 223 6.67 7.80 -2.38
CA VAL A 223 5.54 8.56 -1.82
C VAL A 223 6.10 9.81 -1.14
N GLY A 224 5.58 10.97 -1.51
CA GLY A 224 6.07 12.25 -1.02
C GLY A 224 5.82 12.47 0.46
N SER A 225 6.62 13.34 1.06
CA SER A 225 6.45 13.78 2.45
C SER A 225 5.10 14.44 2.68
N LYS A 226 4.59 14.33 3.91
CA LYS A 226 3.33 14.97 4.30
C LYS A 226 3.31 15.31 5.78
N ASP A 227 2.95 16.57 6.06
CA ASP A 227 2.65 17.03 7.39
C ASP A 227 1.13 17.03 7.58
N TYR A 228 0.67 16.47 8.69
CA TYR A 228 -0.74 16.43 9.04
C TYR A 228 -0.94 16.38 10.55
N THR A 229 -2.18 16.51 11.00
CA THR A 229 -2.52 16.56 12.42
C THR A 229 -3.49 15.43 12.76
N GLY A 230 -3.11 14.62 13.73
CA GLY A 230 -4.01 13.65 14.37
C GLY A 230 -4.72 14.27 15.57
N SER A 231 -5.93 13.80 15.86
CA SER A 231 -6.76 14.27 16.99
C SER A 231 -7.22 13.11 17.85
N ALA A 232 -7.10 13.30 19.15
CA ALA A 232 -7.61 12.36 20.15
C ALA A 232 -9.06 12.70 20.55
N ASN A 233 -9.78 11.70 21.04
CA ASN A 233 -11.16 11.88 21.50
C ASN A 233 -11.29 12.80 22.75
N ASN A 234 -10.19 13.06 23.46
CA ASN A 234 -10.15 14.04 24.54
C ASN A 234 -9.89 15.47 24.05
N GLY A 235 -9.78 15.69 22.72
CA GLY A 235 -9.50 16.99 22.10
C GLY A 235 -8.02 17.35 21.99
N ALA A 236 -7.11 16.50 22.45
CA ALA A 236 -5.67 16.67 22.21
C ALA A 236 -5.32 16.48 20.74
N THR A 237 -4.26 17.13 20.29
CA THR A 237 -3.77 17.04 18.91
C THR A 237 -2.30 16.67 18.86
N MET A 238 -1.89 15.98 17.80
CA MET A 238 -0.52 15.63 17.51
C MET A 238 -0.20 16.02 16.07
N ASN A 239 0.85 16.78 15.88
CA ASN A 239 1.39 17.05 14.54
C ASN A 239 2.29 15.90 14.12
N ILE A 240 2.08 15.40 12.93
CA ILE A 240 2.80 14.27 12.34
C ILE A 240 3.54 14.79 11.11
N TYR A 241 4.85 14.56 11.08
CA TYR A 241 5.75 14.97 10.02
C TYR A 241 6.32 13.70 9.40
N GLN A 242 5.69 13.26 8.34
CA GLN A 242 6.11 12.07 7.60
C GLN A 242 7.08 12.48 6.50
N ASP A 243 8.29 11.97 6.55
CA ASP A 243 9.26 12.16 5.47
C ASP A 243 8.82 11.38 4.22
N SER A 244 9.35 11.76 3.05
CA SER A 244 9.14 10.97 1.84
C SER A 244 9.82 9.61 2.00
N TYR A 245 9.21 8.57 1.49
CA TYR A 245 9.81 7.25 1.46
C TYR A 245 9.95 6.74 0.04
N ASP A 246 11.11 6.15 -0.21
CA ASP A 246 11.52 5.58 -1.48
C ASP A 246 11.56 4.06 -1.37
N SER A 247 11.23 3.39 -2.45
CA SER A 247 11.31 1.96 -2.63
C SER A 247 12.09 1.64 -3.88
N LEU A 248 12.99 0.69 -3.82
CA LEU A 248 13.71 0.15 -4.97
C LEU A 248 13.65 -1.37 -4.93
N VAL A 249 12.73 -1.95 -5.69
CA VAL A 249 12.54 -3.40 -5.77
C VAL A 249 13.23 -3.97 -6.99
N GLY A 250 14.16 -4.88 -6.77
CA GLY A 250 14.70 -5.77 -7.79
C GLY A 250 13.93 -7.09 -7.81
N ARG A 251 13.61 -7.60 -8.99
CA ARG A 251 12.83 -8.82 -9.18
C ARG A 251 13.47 -9.68 -10.27
N LEU A 252 13.73 -10.93 -9.96
CA LEU A 252 14.33 -11.90 -10.88
C LEU A 252 13.50 -13.17 -10.84
N GLY A 253 13.25 -13.77 -11.99
CA GLY A 253 12.52 -15.02 -12.06
C GLY A 253 12.23 -15.47 -13.48
N PHE A 254 11.27 -16.35 -13.60
CA PHE A 254 10.84 -16.87 -14.89
C PHE A 254 9.34 -17.09 -14.93
N GLU A 255 8.80 -17.03 -16.12
CA GLU A 255 7.43 -17.42 -16.45
C GLU A 255 7.49 -18.57 -17.45
N ALA A 256 6.72 -19.61 -17.18
CA ALA A 256 6.53 -20.72 -18.12
C ALA A 256 5.05 -20.75 -18.54
N GLY A 257 4.81 -21.04 -19.81
CA GLY A 257 3.45 -21.03 -20.32
C GLY A 257 3.21 -22.01 -21.47
N MET A 258 1.92 -22.21 -21.71
CA MET A 258 1.43 -23.00 -22.83
C MET A 258 0.44 -22.17 -23.63
N LYS A 259 0.58 -22.20 -24.95
CA LYS A 259 -0.32 -21.55 -25.90
C LYS A 259 -1.17 -22.59 -26.62
N LYS A 260 -2.44 -22.28 -26.79
CA LYS A 260 -3.41 -23.04 -27.57
C LYS A 260 -4.10 -22.11 -28.57
N ALA A 261 -4.84 -22.66 -29.52
CA ALA A 261 -5.50 -21.87 -30.58
C ALA A 261 -6.31 -20.67 -30.06
N ASN A 262 -6.99 -20.82 -28.94
CA ASN A 262 -7.89 -19.79 -28.41
C ASN A 262 -7.42 -19.17 -27.07
N GLY A 263 -6.20 -19.43 -26.62
CA GLY A 263 -5.75 -18.85 -25.36
C GLY A 263 -4.40 -19.38 -24.89
N SER A 264 -3.96 -18.87 -23.73
CA SER A 264 -2.74 -19.29 -23.07
C SER A 264 -2.93 -19.47 -21.57
N LEU A 265 -2.08 -20.28 -20.98
CA LEU A 265 -1.93 -20.38 -19.53
C LEU A 265 -0.46 -20.19 -19.19
N HIS A 266 -0.19 -19.50 -18.10
CA HIS A 266 1.16 -19.29 -17.61
C HIS A 266 1.27 -19.38 -16.10
N ALA A 267 2.45 -19.72 -15.63
CA ALA A 267 2.85 -19.70 -14.24
C ALA A 267 4.22 -19.03 -14.12
N GLY A 268 4.37 -18.15 -13.17
CA GLY A 268 5.61 -17.42 -12.88
C GLY A 268 6.07 -17.63 -11.46
N LEU A 269 7.37 -17.73 -11.27
CA LEU A 269 8.04 -17.76 -9.98
C LEU A 269 9.17 -16.73 -9.99
N TYR A 270 9.16 -15.85 -8.98
CA TYR A 270 10.10 -14.74 -8.88
C TYR A 270 10.64 -14.63 -7.47
N LEU A 271 11.89 -14.18 -7.36
CA LEU A 271 12.50 -13.67 -6.14
C LEU A 271 12.55 -12.16 -6.25
N ALA A 272 12.06 -11.48 -5.23
CA ALA A 272 12.05 -10.03 -5.14
C ALA A 272 12.80 -9.58 -3.89
N HIS A 273 13.49 -8.44 -3.99
CA HIS A 273 14.20 -7.82 -2.91
C HIS A 273 13.98 -6.31 -2.92
N GLU A 274 13.59 -5.76 -1.77
CA GLU A 274 13.54 -4.32 -1.51
C GLU A 274 14.91 -3.88 -1.00
N PHE A 275 15.55 -2.95 -1.71
CA PHE A 275 16.88 -2.40 -1.37
C PHE A 275 16.79 -1.10 -0.57
N SER A 276 15.58 -0.61 -0.35
CA SER A 276 15.27 0.64 0.32
C SER A 276 13.97 0.43 1.09
N GLY A 277 13.18 1.43 1.30
CA GLY A 277 11.87 1.29 1.96
C GLY A 277 11.86 1.82 3.37
N ASP A 278 12.88 2.59 3.74
CA ASP A 278 12.98 3.26 5.04
C ASP A 278 11.86 4.29 5.20
N ILE A 279 11.23 4.28 6.35
CA ILE A 279 10.15 5.21 6.68
C ILE A 279 10.48 5.94 7.98
N ASP A 280 10.74 7.24 7.86
CA ASP A 280 11.00 8.12 8.97
C ASP A 280 9.81 9.03 9.24
N THR A 281 9.42 9.11 10.51
CA THR A 281 8.31 9.95 10.93
C THR A 281 8.62 10.64 12.25
N ARG A 282 8.34 11.94 12.33
CA ARG A 282 8.49 12.76 13.54
C ARG A 282 7.12 13.22 14.01
N TYR A 283 6.98 13.33 15.30
CA TYR A 283 5.72 13.65 15.96
C TYR A 283 5.93 14.73 17.00
N PHE A 284 4.97 15.63 17.10
CA PHE A 284 4.96 16.67 18.12
C PHE A 284 3.59 16.81 18.75
N ALA A 285 3.53 16.70 20.07
CA ALA A 285 2.37 17.12 20.86
C ALA A 285 2.80 18.13 21.93
N LYS A 286 1.93 19.09 22.19
CA LYS A 286 2.24 20.27 23.01
C LYS A 286 2.88 19.93 24.36
N ASP A 287 2.36 18.93 25.06
CA ASP A 287 2.84 18.58 26.40
C ASP A 287 3.72 17.32 26.44
N GLY A 288 3.82 16.59 25.33
CA GLY A 288 4.65 15.39 25.18
C GLY A 288 5.99 15.63 24.44
N GLY A 289 6.14 16.79 23.80
CA GLY A 289 7.34 17.15 23.05
C GLY A 289 7.50 16.38 21.73
N TRP A 290 8.75 16.23 21.31
CA TRP A 290 9.11 15.55 20.08
C TRP A 290 9.40 14.08 20.30
N LYS A 291 8.89 13.24 19.40
CA LYS A 291 9.24 11.82 19.26
C LYS A 291 9.55 11.53 17.78
N SER A 292 10.28 10.46 17.52
CA SER A 292 10.56 9.99 16.16
C SER A 292 10.52 8.47 16.09
N THR A 293 10.14 7.96 14.94
CA THR A 293 10.26 6.54 14.61
C THR A 293 10.95 6.39 13.27
N SER A 294 11.82 5.40 13.15
CA SER A 294 12.43 4.95 11.92
C SER A 294 12.09 3.49 11.69
N PHE A 295 11.86 3.13 10.46
CA PHE A 295 11.60 1.78 10.03
C PHE A 295 12.52 1.42 8.88
N ASP A 296 13.26 0.33 9.03
CA ASP A 296 14.08 -0.28 7.99
C ASP A 296 13.17 -1.18 7.13
N GLY A 297 13.07 -0.88 5.85
CA GLY A 297 12.19 -1.54 4.91
C GLY A 297 12.84 -2.59 4.02
N ASP A 298 14.12 -2.90 4.23
CA ASP A 298 14.80 -3.99 3.49
C ASP A 298 14.05 -5.29 3.69
N ASP A 299 13.69 -5.96 2.59
CA ASP A 299 12.87 -7.17 2.65
C ASP A 299 13.13 -8.09 1.44
N THR A 300 12.95 -9.40 1.63
CA THR A 300 13.10 -10.40 0.57
C THR A 300 11.94 -11.37 0.59
N TRP A 301 11.30 -11.56 -0.56
CA TRP A 301 10.18 -12.49 -0.69
C TRP A 301 10.20 -13.23 -2.04
N ALA A 302 9.48 -14.33 -2.11
CA ALA A 302 9.19 -15.00 -3.37
C ALA A 302 7.76 -14.67 -3.83
N GLU A 303 7.55 -14.64 -5.14
CA GLU A 303 6.23 -14.39 -5.74
C GLU A 303 5.82 -15.54 -6.63
N LEU A 304 4.58 -15.99 -6.47
CA LEU A 304 3.91 -16.93 -7.35
C LEU A 304 2.86 -16.18 -8.15
N VAL A 305 2.88 -16.36 -9.46
CA VAL A 305 1.88 -15.81 -10.38
C VAL A 305 1.31 -16.95 -11.24
N LEU A 306 -0.01 -16.98 -11.37
CA LEU A 306 -0.74 -17.88 -12.25
C LEU A 306 -1.67 -17.05 -13.10
N GLY A 307 -1.71 -17.28 -14.39
CA GLY A 307 -2.57 -16.48 -15.26
C GLY A 307 -2.93 -17.19 -16.55
N GLY A 308 -3.77 -16.51 -17.31
CA GLY A 308 -4.19 -17.01 -18.60
C GLY A 308 -5.03 -16.02 -19.38
N GLU A 309 -5.18 -16.31 -20.63
CA GLU A 309 -5.92 -15.53 -21.60
C GLU A 309 -6.83 -16.41 -22.43
N TYR A 310 -7.93 -15.82 -22.85
CA TYR A 310 -8.88 -16.48 -23.75
C TYR A 310 -9.39 -15.50 -24.82
N ARG A 311 -9.25 -15.85 -26.08
CA ARG A 311 -9.77 -15.09 -27.23
C ARG A 311 -11.27 -15.37 -27.40
N LEU A 312 -12.09 -14.33 -27.21
CA LEU A 312 -13.53 -14.40 -27.46
C LEU A 312 -13.88 -14.28 -28.96
N GLY A 313 -12.97 -13.70 -29.73
CA GLY A 313 -13.14 -13.45 -31.15
C GLY A 313 -11.86 -12.89 -31.77
N ARG A 314 -11.98 -12.29 -32.97
CA ARG A 314 -10.83 -11.70 -33.64
C ARG A 314 -10.25 -10.50 -32.89
N ASN A 315 -11.12 -9.69 -32.28
CA ASN A 315 -10.79 -8.39 -31.74
C ASN A 315 -10.94 -8.30 -30.22
N SER A 316 -11.31 -9.41 -29.51
CA SER A 316 -11.55 -9.37 -28.08
C SER A 316 -10.90 -10.54 -27.36
N GLN A 317 -10.32 -10.23 -26.21
CA GLN A 317 -9.56 -11.15 -25.38
C GLN A 317 -9.90 -10.91 -23.90
N LEU A 318 -10.19 -11.98 -23.18
CA LEU A 318 -10.24 -11.98 -21.73
C LEU A 318 -8.88 -12.40 -21.16
N TYR A 319 -8.53 -11.87 -20.01
CA TYR A 319 -7.37 -12.31 -19.27
C TYR A 319 -7.65 -12.29 -17.78
N ALA A 320 -6.98 -13.16 -17.04
CA ALA A 320 -7.03 -13.18 -15.58
C ALA A 320 -5.70 -13.66 -15.02
N ASP A 321 -5.30 -13.07 -13.89
CA ASP A 321 -4.07 -13.40 -13.17
C ASP A 321 -4.35 -13.48 -11.68
N PHE A 322 -3.74 -14.46 -11.04
CA PHE A 322 -3.65 -14.60 -9.60
C PHE A 322 -2.20 -14.44 -9.17
N ALA A 323 -1.95 -13.70 -8.11
CA ALA A 323 -0.61 -13.53 -7.55
C ALA A 323 -0.62 -13.67 -6.03
N ARG A 324 0.48 -14.20 -5.48
CA ARG A 324 0.71 -14.37 -4.04
C ARG A 324 2.19 -14.23 -3.72
N ASP A 325 2.49 -13.57 -2.61
CA ASP A 325 3.84 -13.49 -2.05
C ASP A 325 4.03 -14.57 -0.98
N LEU A 326 5.26 -15.05 -0.87
CA LEU A 326 5.72 -16.07 0.09
C LEU A 326 6.94 -15.51 0.82
N GLY A 327 6.83 -15.35 2.15
CA GLY A 327 7.87 -14.69 2.95
C GLY A 327 7.79 -13.17 2.89
N GLY A 328 8.72 -12.52 3.60
CA GLY A 328 8.79 -11.08 3.74
C GLY A 328 7.86 -10.52 4.82
N ASP A 329 8.20 -9.33 5.29
CA ASP A 329 7.43 -8.59 6.29
C ASP A 329 6.16 -7.98 5.69
N PHE A 330 6.25 -7.66 4.41
CA PHE A 330 5.14 -7.15 3.60
C PHE A 330 4.71 -8.18 2.58
N GLN A 331 3.50 -8.70 2.70
CA GLN A 331 3.01 -9.79 1.88
C GLN A 331 1.71 -9.43 1.16
N ARG A 332 1.70 -9.65 -0.12
CA ARG A 332 0.48 -9.81 -0.89
C ARG A 332 -0.05 -11.23 -0.62
N LYS A 333 -1.05 -11.34 0.26
CA LYS A 333 -1.66 -12.63 0.61
C LYS A 333 -2.34 -13.26 -0.59
N TRP A 334 -2.99 -12.44 -1.38
CA TRP A 334 -3.53 -12.80 -2.69
C TRP A 334 -3.89 -11.53 -3.46
N LYS A 335 -3.86 -11.63 -4.78
CA LYS A 335 -4.35 -10.63 -5.72
C LYS A 335 -4.96 -11.35 -6.91
N LEU A 336 -6.12 -10.93 -7.32
CA LEU A 336 -6.80 -11.39 -8.53
C LEU A 336 -7.04 -10.20 -9.45
N ASN A 337 -6.64 -10.35 -10.68
CA ASN A 337 -6.93 -9.43 -11.78
C ASN A 337 -7.80 -10.15 -12.80
N ALA A 338 -8.81 -9.48 -13.35
CA ALA A 338 -9.56 -9.97 -14.48
C ALA A 338 -9.90 -8.80 -15.42
N GLY A 339 -9.71 -8.99 -16.70
CA GLY A 339 -9.90 -7.92 -17.66
C GLY A 339 -10.28 -8.38 -19.05
N ILE A 340 -10.62 -7.38 -19.85
CA ILE A 340 -10.90 -7.50 -21.27
C ILE A 340 -10.03 -6.53 -22.05
N ARG A 341 -9.58 -6.99 -23.19
CA ARG A 341 -8.87 -6.18 -24.20
C ARG A 341 -9.66 -6.22 -25.51
N LEU A 342 -9.85 -5.06 -26.09
CA LEU A 342 -10.46 -4.88 -27.42
C LEU A 342 -9.41 -4.29 -28.34
N ARG A 343 -9.25 -4.87 -29.52
CA ARG A 343 -8.31 -4.50 -30.58
C ARG A 343 -9.06 -3.92 -31.76
N PHE A 344 -8.45 -3.01 -32.50
CA PHE A 344 -9.05 -2.38 -33.69
C PHE A 344 -7.99 -1.89 -34.66
#